data_1d2bbdbdb63815c68136f589d0e35c13
#
_entry.id   1d2bbdbdb63815c68136f589d0e35c13
#
_cell.length_a   1.000
_cell.length_b   1.000
_cell.length_c   1.000
_cell.angle_alpha   90.00
_cell.angle_beta   90.00
_cell.angle_gamma   90.00
#
_symmetry.space_group_name_H-M   'P 1'
#
loop_
_entity.id
_entity.type
_entity.pdbx_description
1 polymer ?
#
loop_
_entity_poly.entity_id
_entity_poly.type
_entity_poly.pdbx_seq_one_letter_code
_entity_poly.pdbx_strand_id
1 'polypeptide(L)'
;MIPFGSKSCLAVAFALASCTLWAATREPPAQDKGPEAEPPKAEGHKFEPFKPEAVASNGSVTVGGHAISYQAIAGTLIVHPKGWDDVPRDPNEKPAPGAPEGGEPPNPTAEAAMFYVAYFKSGGGPRPLTFFYNGGPGSATLWLHMGAFGPRRIVTSTEAHTPAAPYALVNNASSLLDATDMVFIDAPGTGFSRIAGKDKEKAFFGVDPDAYAFAEFISEFLTKYGRWNSPKYLFGESYGTPRSAVVVNQLESDRSIDLNGVILLSQILSFDLSPDRPTGNPGVDLPYQTVLPTYAATAWYHHKLPAEHPNLETFLTEVEQFAMGDYARALAAGSDLSATDRNAIAAKLHDYTGLPVEYILKADLRIDGGEFRQNLQGDGNITTGRLDSRFSGPDLDPLSQRADYDPQSSALGSAYVSAFNEYARKELHYGEGKMFKPSIRTFRTWNFSHQLPGQGEGPLSPRQGTNVMPDLANAMKLNPNLKVQLNAGYFDLATPFYQGIYEMRHLPIPQSLQGNIEYRFYQSGHMVYAKESSLKQLHDNVADFIRRTSNTGG
;
A
#
# COMPACT_ATOMS: atom_id res chain seq x y z
N MET A 1 62.69 -16.82 -40.24
CA MET A 1 62.53 -16.42 -41.62
C MET A 1 61.10 -16.01 -41.88
N ILE A 2 60.93 -14.78 -42.26
CA ILE A 2 59.74 -14.02 -42.68
C ILE A 2 59.23 -14.61 -44.03
N PRO A 3 57.97 -14.40 -44.54
CA PRO A 3 57.27 -13.11 -44.47
C PRO A 3 55.73 -13.13 -44.27
N PHE A 4 55.28 -11.95 -43.88
CA PHE A 4 54.03 -11.21 -44.10
C PHE A 4 53.14 -11.58 -45.30
N GLY A 5 51.83 -11.53 -45.08
CA GLY A 5 50.80 -11.48 -46.12
C GLY A 5 49.55 -10.77 -45.64
N SER A 6 49.43 -9.51 -45.98
CA SER A 6 48.27 -8.62 -45.79
C SER A 6 47.16 -8.90 -46.79
N LYS A 7 45.91 -8.57 -46.45
CA LYS A 7 44.76 -8.11 -47.31
C LYS A 7 43.46 -8.57 -46.67
N SER A 8 42.33 -7.92 -46.63
CA SER A 8 41.88 -6.61 -47.11
C SER A 8 40.49 -6.42 -46.50
N CYS A 9 40.19 -5.24 -46.04
CA CYS A 9 38.83 -4.79 -45.69
C CYS A 9 37.94 -4.80 -46.93
N LEU A 10 36.74 -5.38 -46.83
CA LEU A 10 35.65 -5.17 -47.79
C LEU A 10 34.54 -4.38 -47.10
N ALA A 11 34.49 -3.09 -47.42
CA ALA A 11 33.38 -2.23 -47.10
C ALA A 11 32.28 -2.42 -48.14
N VAL A 12 31.07 -2.82 -47.71
CA VAL A 12 29.88 -2.84 -48.57
C VAL A 12 29.16 -1.53 -48.36
N ALA A 13 29.25 -0.65 -49.36
CA ALA A 13 28.46 0.57 -49.45
C ALA A 13 27.08 0.24 -50.04
N PHE A 14 26.01 0.50 -49.31
CA PHE A 14 24.65 0.52 -49.85
C PHE A 14 24.40 1.89 -50.50
N ALA A 15 24.25 1.90 -51.82
CA ALA A 15 23.83 3.06 -52.60
C ALA A 15 22.32 3.23 -52.49
N LEU A 16 21.87 4.34 -51.91
CA LEU A 16 20.50 4.83 -52.00
C LEU A 16 20.29 5.53 -53.34
N ALA A 17 19.51 4.93 -54.22
CA ALA A 17 19.05 5.54 -55.44
C ALA A 17 17.90 6.51 -55.14
N SER A 18 18.16 7.79 -55.27
CA SER A 18 17.14 8.85 -55.22
C SER A 18 16.42 8.96 -56.58
N CYS A 19 15.19 8.54 -56.65
CA CYS A 19 14.29 8.90 -57.77
C CYS A 19 13.70 10.28 -57.54
N THR A 20 14.23 11.29 -58.19
CA THR A 20 13.59 12.61 -58.33
C THR A 20 12.52 12.57 -59.40
N LEU A 21 11.25 12.59 -59.00
CA LEU A 21 10.14 12.90 -59.89
C LEU A 21 9.98 14.43 -59.95
N TRP A 22 10.15 14.96 -61.13
CA TRP A 22 9.87 16.35 -61.47
C TRP A 22 8.35 16.51 -61.65
N ALA A 23 7.67 17.11 -60.72
CA ALA A 23 6.27 17.52 -60.87
C ALA A 23 6.25 19.05 -61.02
N ALA A 24 5.78 19.49 -62.19
CA ALA A 24 5.56 20.90 -62.46
C ALA A 24 4.47 21.44 -61.57
N THR A 25 4.78 22.42 -60.75
CA THR A 25 3.82 23.19 -59.92
C THR A 25 3.07 24.17 -60.81
N ARG A 26 1.77 23.90 -61.00
CA ARG A 26 0.81 24.98 -61.37
C ARG A 26 0.31 25.59 -60.06
N GLU A 27 0.55 26.88 -59.87
CA GLU A 27 -0.10 27.64 -58.79
C GLU A 27 -1.61 27.69 -59.00
N PRO A 28 -2.39 27.37 -57.98
CA PRO A 28 -3.83 27.68 -58.02
C PRO A 28 -4.07 29.16 -57.73
N PRO A 29 -5.16 29.75 -58.28
CA PRO A 29 -5.45 31.14 -58.12
C PRO A 29 -5.72 31.51 -56.66
N ALA A 30 -5.31 32.68 -56.22
CA ALA A 30 -5.51 33.22 -54.88
C ALA A 30 -7.01 33.21 -54.52
N GLN A 31 -7.38 32.44 -53.52
CA GLN A 31 -8.67 32.56 -52.87
C GLN A 31 -8.62 33.71 -51.87
N ASP A 32 -9.57 34.59 -52.01
CA ASP A 32 -9.85 35.72 -51.11
C ASP A 32 -10.11 35.14 -49.69
N LYS A 33 -9.22 35.43 -48.75
CA LYS A 33 -9.40 35.04 -47.33
C LYS A 33 -10.41 36.01 -46.73
N GLY A 34 -11.66 35.57 -46.62
CA GLY A 34 -12.61 36.18 -45.74
C GLY A 34 -12.08 36.18 -44.27
N PRO A 35 -12.59 37.05 -43.39
CA PRO A 35 -12.08 37.21 -42.06
C PRO A 35 -12.05 35.87 -41.31
N GLU A 36 -10.87 35.48 -40.85
CA GLU A 36 -10.63 34.29 -40.04
C GLU A 36 -11.43 34.45 -38.75
N ALA A 37 -12.49 33.63 -38.59
CA ALA A 37 -13.25 33.60 -37.35
C ALA A 37 -12.30 33.18 -36.22
N GLU A 38 -12.11 34.04 -35.23
CA GLU A 38 -11.40 33.68 -33.99
C GLU A 38 -12.01 32.36 -33.44
N PRO A 39 -11.15 31.40 -33.05
CA PRO A 39 -11.66 30.18 -32.42
C PRO A 39 -12.46 30.59 -31.18
N PRO A 40 -13.61 29.96 -30.90
CA PRO A 40 -14.42 30.30 -29.75
C PRO A 40 -13.51 30.22 -28.51
N LYS A 41 -13.41 31.34 -27.79
CA LYS A 41 -12.75 31.36 -26.48
C LYS A 41 -13.40 30.26 -25.68
N ALA A 42 -12.63 29.24 -25.32
CA ALA A 42 -13.07 28.22 -24.38
C ALA A 42 -13.57 28.95 -23.14
N GLU A 43 -14.89 28.94 -22.92
CA GLU A 43 -15.45 29.40 -21.65
C GLU A 43 -14.77 28.57 -20.59
N GLY A 44 -13.87 29.20 -19.84
CA GLY A 44 -13.20 28.53 -18.71
C GLY A 44 -14.32 28.12 -17.77
N HIS A 45 -14.59 26.79 -17.71
CA HIS A 45 -15.45 26.24 -16.66
C HIS A 45 -14.88 26.76 -15.34
N LYS A 46 -15.63 27.66 -14.68
CA LYS A 46 -15.29 28.12 -13.33
C LYS A 46 -15.26 26.85 -12.48
N PHE A 47 -14.13 26.57 -11.87
CA PHE A 47 -13.98 25.53 -10.91
C PHE A 47 -14.98 25.76 -9.78
N GLU A 48 -15.92 24.81 -9.58
CA GLU A 48 -16.82 24.83 -8.43
C GLU A 48 -16.20 23.96 -7.34
N PRO A 49 -16.03 24.50 -6.12
CA PRO A 49 -15.54 23.74 -4.98
C PRO A 49 -16.42 22.52 -4.70
N PHE A 50 -15.81 21.43 -4.23
CA PHE A 50 -16.56 20.28 -3.79
C PHE A 50 -17.47 20.61 -2.61
N LYS A 51 -18.57 19.89 -2.49
CA LYS A 51 -19.48 19.97 -1.34
C LYS A 51 -19.48 18.63 -0.61
N PRO A 52 -19.50 18.65 0.73
CA PRO A 52 -19.59 17.41 1.49
C PRO A 52 -20.95 16.74 1.24
N GLU A 53 -20.92 15.41 1.14
CA GLU A 53 -22.11 14.59 0.95
C GLU A 53 -22.28 13.65 2.15
N ALA A 54 -23.52 13.25 2.44
CA ALA A 54 -23.80 12.22 3.43
C ALA A 54 -25.16 11.58 3.13
N VAL A 55 -25.19 10.27 3.00
CA VAL A 55 -26.40 9.45 2.85
C VAL A 55 -26.41 8.43 3.98
N ALA A 56 -27.49 8.40 4.77
CA ALA A 56 -27.66 7.47 5.86
C ALA A 56 -28.53 6.29 5.44
N SER A 57 -28.15 5.10 5.86
CA SER A 57 -28.94 3.87 5.75
C SER A 57 -28.85 3.08 7.06
N ASN A 58 -29.73 2.10 7.26
CA ASN A 58 -29.71 1.26 8.45
C ASN A 58 -29.55 -0.20 8.03
N GLY A 59 -28.91 -0.98 8.89
CA GLY A 59 -28.72 -2.39 8.65
C GLY A 59 -28.45 -3.18 9.92
N SER A 60 -28.19 -4.46 9.75
CA SER A 60 -27.78 -5.33 10.84
C SER A 60 -26.71 -6.32 10.34
N VAL A 61 -25.85 -6.73 11.26
CA VAL A 61 -24.86 -7.77 11.05
C VAL A 61 -24.90 -8.75 12.23
N THR A 62 -24.71 -10.04 11.94
CA THR A 62 -24.65 -11.06 13.00
C THR A 62 -23.19 -11.45 13.24
N VAL A 63 -22.69 -11.20 14.47
CA VAL A 63 -21.33 -11.55 14.91
C VAL A 63 -21.45 -12.41 16.17
N GLY A 64 -20.77 -13.54 16.23
CA GLY A 64 -20.84 -14.43 17.38
C GLY A 64 -22.27 -14.90 17.73
N GLY A 65 -23.17 -15.00 16.76
CA GLY A 65 -24.56 -15.36 16.95
C GLY A 65 -25.47 -14.21 17.42
N HIS A 66 -24.94 -13.01 17.64
CA HIS A 66 -25.70 -11.83 18.09
C HIS A 66 -25.92 -10.85 16.95
N ALA A 67 -27.18 -10.44 16.75
CA ALA A 67 -27.51 -9.39 15.76
C ALA A 67 -27.13 -8.00 16.31
N ILE A 68 -26.38 -7.25 15.55
CA ILE A 68 -25.94 -5.89 15.85
C ILE A 68 -26.57 -4.96 14.82
N SER A 69 -27.54 -4.14 15.26
CA SER A 69 -28.12 -3.09 14.43
C SER A 69 -27.15 -1.91 14.32
N TYR A 70 -27.10 -1.28 13.15
CA TYR A 70 -26.23 -0.14 12.89
C TYR A 70 -26.87 0.88 11.96
N GLN A 71 -26.38 2.12 12.05
CA GLN A 71 -26.52 3.12 11.01
C GLN A 71 -25.25 3.16 10.18
N ALA A 72 -25.39 3.10 8.86
CA ALA A 72 -24.30 3.36 7.91
C ALA A 72 -24.44 4.78 7.35
N ILE A 73 -23.32 5.48 7.20
CA ILE A 73 -23.24 6.79 6.53
C ILE A 73 -22.19 6.68 5.44
N ALA A 74 -22.64 6.80 4.19
CA ALA A 74 -21.76 6.91 3.02
C ALA A 74 -21.72 8.37 2.55
N GLY A 75 -20.54 8.95 2.38
CA GLY A 75 -20.43 10.36 2.02
C GLY A 75 -19.01 10.83 1.77
N THR A 76 -18.85 12.14 1.68
CA THR A 76 -17.54 12.79 1.51
C THR A 76 -17.31 13.86 2.58
N LEU A 77 -16.05 14.02 2.97
CA LEU A 77 -15.52 15.21 3.65
C LEU A 77 -14.57 15.93 2.70
N ILE A 78 -14.55 17.25 2.81
CA ILE A 78 -13.64 18.06 2.02
C ILE A 78 -12.40 18.32 2.85
N VAL A 79 -11.24 17.99 2.29
CA VAL A 79 -9.95 18.26 2.91
C VAL A 79 -9.09 19.11 2.00
N HIS A 80 -8.26 19.93 2.60
CA HIS A 80 -7.37 20.85 1.93
C HIS A 80 -5.90 20.47 2.19
N PRO A 81 -4.97 20.83 1.30
CA PRO A 81 -3.55 20.58 1.52
C PRO A 81 -3.00 21.52 2.59
N LYS A 82 -1.80 21.19 3.09
CA LYS A 82 -1.07 22.04 4.06
C LYS A 82 -0.97 23.48 3.57
N GLY A 83 -1.17 24.42 4.48
CA GLY A 83 -1.12 25.87 4.19
C GLY A 83 -2.46 26.47 3.76
N TRP A 84 -3.54 25.71 3.78
CA TRP A 84 -4.89 26.23 3.64
C TRP A 84 -5.42 26.74 5.00
N ASP A 85 -6.13 27.87 4.95
CA ASP A 85 -6.75 28.52 6.11
C ASP A 85 -8.23 28.78 5.82
N ASP A 86 -9.13 28.52 6.77
CA ASP A 86 -10.57 28.75 6.66
C ASP A 86 -10.94 30.23 6.87
N VAL A 87 -10.00 31.04 7.41
CA VAL A 87 -10.20 32.48 7.52
C VAL A 87 -9.93 33.14 6.17
N PRO A 88 -10.93 33.85 5.57
CA PRO A 88 -10.72 34.59 4.34
C PRO A 88 -9.63 35.65 4.54
N ARG A 89 -8.55 35.54 3.80
CA ARG A 89 -7.49 36.56 3.81
C ARG A 89 -8.01 37.82 3.13
N ASP A 90 -7.88 38.96 3.80
CA ASP A 90 -8.16 40.27 3.16
C ASP A 90 -7.09 40.56 2.08
N PRO A 91 -7.44 40.64 0.81
CA PRO A 91 -6.47 40.89 -0.25
C PRO A 91 -5.80 42.27 -0.11
N ASN A 92 -6.32 43.14 0.76
CA ASN A 92 -5.77 44.47 1.06
C ASN A 92 -4.97 44.50 2.38
N GLU A 93 -4.87 43.41 3.10
CA GLU A 93 -4.12 43.33 4.33
C GLU A 93 -2.63 43.53 4.04
N LYS A 94 -2.02 44.51 4.74
CA LYS A 94 -0.59 44.74 4.62
C LYS A 94 0.17 43.63 5.33
N PRO A 95 1.21 43.06 4.69
CA PRO A 95 2.05 42.05 5.35
C PRO A 95 2.53 42.54 6.73
N ALA A 96 2.50 41.64 7.70
CA ALA A 96 3.03 41.94 9.02
C ALA A 96 4.50 42.38 8.92
N PRO A 97 4.98 43.27 9.83
CA PRO A 97 6.38 43.67 9.85
C PRO A 97 7.30 42.47 10.01
N GLY A 98 8.14 42.19 8.99
CA GLY A 98 9.05 41.06 8.95
C GLY A 98 8.52 39.87 8.12
N ALA A 99 7.35 39.97 7.51
CA ALA A 99 6.90 38.97 6.53
C ALA A 99 7.80 39.00 5.28
N PRO A 100 7.97 37.88 4.57
CA PRO A 100 8.73 37.81 3.32
C PRO A 100 8.21 38.83 2.31
N GLU A 101 9.13 39.47 1.54
CA GLU A 101 8.74 40.32 0.43
C GLU A 101 7.86 39.53 -0.56
N GLY A 102 6.57 39.89 -0.68
CA GLY A 102 5.59 39.19 -1.53
C GLY A 102 4.26 38.84 -0.82
N GLY A 103 4.18 39.07 0.50
CA GLY A 103 2.99 38.72 1.29
C GLY A 103 2.87 37.18 1.52
N GLU A 104 1.93 36.77 2.36
CA GLU A 104 1.60 35.35 2.50
C GLU A 104 1.00 34.81 1.19
N PRO A 105 1.41 33.61 0.75
CA PRO A 105 0.86 33.02 -0.45
C PRO A 105 -0.67 32.87 -0.32
N PRO A 106 -1.43 33.02 -1.41
CA PRO A 106 -2.87 32.80 -1.39
C PRO A 106 -3.18 31.36 -1.00
N ASN A 107 -4.36 31.12 -0.41
CA ASN A 107 -4.81 29.76 -0.11
C ASN A 107 -4.65 28.83 -1.31
N PRO A 108 -4.15 27.59 -1.10
CA PRO A 108 -4.14 26.58 -2.15
C PRO A 108 -5.55 26.37 -2.71
N THR A 109 -5.68 26.31 -4.02
CA THR A 109 -6.97 26.01 -4.69
C THR A 109 -7.22 24.50 -4.80
N ALA A 110 -6.23 23.67 -4.46
CA ALA A 110 -6.39 22.23 -4.45
C ALA A 110 -7.29 21.81 -3.29
N GLU A 111 -8.17 20.85 -3.56
CA GLU A 111 -9.04 20.24 -2.56
C GLU A 111 -9.31 18.79 -2.91
N ALA A 112 -9.62 17.97 -1.90
CA ALA A 112 -10.06 16.60 -2.07
C ALA A 112 -11.41 16.38 -1.37
N ALA A 113 -12.38 15.85 -2.12
CA ALA A 113 -13.56 15.22 -1.55
C ALA A 113 -13.21 13.77 -1.23
N MET A 114 -12.90 13.48 0.03
CA MET A 114 -12.53 12.12 0.48
C MET A 114 -13.79 11.34 0.85
N PHE A 115 -14.02 10.24 0.13
CA PHE A 115 -15.16 9.35 0.37
C PHE A 115 -14.90 8.46 1.59
N TYR A 116 -15.96 8.22 2.35
CA TYR A 116 -15.94 7.28 3.47
C TYR A 116 -17.27 6.54 3.60
N VAL A 117 -17.20 5.38 4.27
CA VAL A 117 -18.37 4.69 4.83
C VAL A 117 -18.15 4.48 6.31
N ALA A 118 -19.00 5.10 7.12
CA ALA A 118 -18.98 4.95 8.57
C ALA A 118 -20.12 4.05 9.04
N TYR A 119 -19.83 3.15 9.99
CA TYR A 119 -20.80 2.28 10.63
C TYR A 119 -20.83 2.56 12.12
N PHE A 120 -21.97 2.99 12.62
CA PHE A 120 -22.21 3.25 14.03
C PHE A 120 -23.20 2.22 14.58
N LYS A 121 -22.79 1.44 15.58
CA LYS A 121 -23.69 0.52 16.27
C LYS A 121 -24.84 1.30 16.93
N SER A 122 -26.08 0.84 16.71
CA SER A 122 -27.26 1.46 17.29
C SER A 122 -27.37 1.13 18.79
N GLY A 123 -27.57 2.17 19.60
CA GLY A 123 -27.68 2.05 21.06
C GLY A 123 -26.33 1.78 21.74
N GLY A 124 -26.25 2.07 23.01
CA GLY A 124 -25.04 1.86 23.82
C GLY A 124 -24.37 3.17 24.25
N GLY A 125 -23.34 3.03 25.10
CA GLY A 125 -22.49 4.12 25.59
C GLY A 125 -21.37 4.52 24.63
N PRO A 126 -20.37 5.27 25.13
CA PRO A 126 -19.18 5.61 24.37
C PRO A 126 -18.50 4.35 23.82
N ARG A 127 -18.15 4.39 22.54
CA ARG A 127 -17.51 3.26 21.85
C ARG A 127 -16.18 3.67 21.23
N PRO A 128 -15.23 2.73 21.07
CA PRO A 128 -14.05 2.95 20.23
C PRO A 128 -14.44 3.31 18.80
N LEU A 129 -13.55 4.03 18.11
CA LEU A 129 -13.68 4.41 16.72
C LEU A 129 -12.41 4.00 15.98
N THR A 130 -12.53 3.21 14.93
CA THR A 130 -11.40 2.74 14.13
C THR A 130 -11.51 3.25 12.70
N PHE A 131 -10.44 3.86 12.21
CA PHE A 131 -10.30 4.33 10.84
C PHE A 131 -9.54 3.30 10.02
N PHE A 132 -10.16 2.78 8.97
CA PHE A 132 -9.64 1.73 8.09
C PHE A 132 -9.27 2.29 6.73
N TYR A 133 -8.13 1.89 6.20
CA TYR A 133 -7.71 2.23 4.84
C TYR A 133 -6.72 1.21 4.26
N ASN A 134 -6.90 0.91 2.97
CA ASN A 134 -5.94 0.15 2.19
C ASN A 134 -4.80 1.06 1.68
N GLY A 135 -3.78 0.44 1.12
CA GLY A 135 -2.57 1.09 0.65
C GLY A 135 -2.51 1.34 -0.85
N GLY A 136 -1.63 0.68 -1.50
CA GLY A 136 -1.27 0.81 -2.90
C GLY A 136 0.15 1.36 -3.09
N PRO A 137 0.45 2.67 -3.04
CA PRO A 137 -0.47 3.80 -2.91
C PRO A 137 -1.45 3.93 -4.07
N GLY A 138 -2.60 4.54 -3.78
CA GLY A 138 -3.64 4.76 -4.78
C GLY A 138 -4.68 3.64 -4.91
N SER A 139 -4.90 2.83 -3.86
CA SER A 139 -6.01 1.87 -3.77
C SER A 139 -7.16 2.43 -2.94
N ALA A 140 -8.39 2.13 -3.36
CA ALA A 140 -9.57 2.34 -2.53
C ALA A 140 -9.66 1.29 -1.42
N THR A 141 -10.46 1.55 -0.38
CA THR A 141 -10.53 0.72 0.83
C THR A 141 -11.55 -0.43 0.71
N LEU A 142 -11.96 -0.76 -0.51
CA LEU A 142 -12.92 -1.85 -0.76
C LEU A 142 -12.43 -3.22 -0.27
N TRP A 143 -11.12 -3.46 -0.21
CA TRP A 143 -10.56 -4.77 0.17
C TRP A 143 -10.81 -5.06 1.65
N LEU A 144 -10.39 -4.16 2.54
CA LEU A 144 -10.70 -4.24 3.97
C LEU A 144 -12.21 -4.18 4.23
N HIS A 145 -12.93 -3.37 3.47
CA HIS A 145 -14.36 -3.17 3.65
C HIS A 145 -15.16 -4.44 3.33
N MET A 146 -14.94 -5.02 2.14
CA MET A 146 -15.74 -6.17 1.65
C MET A 146 -15.09 -7.51 1.96
N GLY A 147 -13.83 -7.55 2.31
CA GLY A 147 -13.10 -8.79 2.59
C GLY A 147 -12.90 -9.06 4.06
N ALA A 148 -12.67 -8.01 4.86
CA ALA A 148 -12.30 -8.15 6.27
C ALA A 148 -13.46 -7.82 7.21
N PHE A 149 -13.78 -6.54 7.42
CA PHE A 149 -14.49 -6.11 8.62
C PHE A 149 -15.82 -5.42 8.39
N GLY A 150 -16.17 -5.02 7.18
CA GLY A 150 -17.49 -4.43 6.91
C GLY A 150 -18.63 -5.40 7.25
N PRO A 151 -19.89 -4.90 7.39
CA PRO A 151 -21.03 -5.75 7.76
C PRO A 151 -21.39 -6.81 6.71
N ARG A 152 -21.04 -6.59 5.45
CA ARG A 152 -21.16 -7.53 4.35
C ARG A 152 -19.80 -7.98 3.89
N ARG A 153 -19.68 -9.23 3.48
CA ARG A 153 -18.46 -9.83 2.95
C ARG A 153 -18.71 -10.50 1.61
N ILE A 154 -17.76 -10.33 0.71
CA ILE A 154 -17.73 -11.08 -0.54
C ILE A 154 -17.21 -12.51 -0.32
N VAL A 155 -17.82 -13.49 -0.98
CA VAL A 155 -17.32 -14.86 -0.99
C VAL A 155 -16.40 -15.03 -2.20
N THR A 156 -15.15 -15.42 -1.94
CA THR A 156 -14.13 -15.67 -2.97
C THR A 156 -13.44 -17.01 -2.73
N SER A 157 -12.73 -17.49 -3.74
CA SER A 157 -11.81 -18.61 -3.56
C SER A 157 -10.64 -18.22 -2.66
N THR A 158 -10.09 -19.17 -1.91
CA THR A 158 -9.00 -18.94 -0.95
C THR A 158 -7.61 -19.18 -1.52
N GLU A 159 -7.50 -19.87 -2.66
CA GLU A 159 -6.22 -20.31 -3.24
C GLU A 159 -6.27 -20.43 -4.78
N ALA A 160 -7.44 -20.19 -5.38
CA ALA A 160 -7.65 -20.33 -6.81
C ALA A 160 -8.40 -19.12 -7.38
N HIS A 161 -8.50 -19.03 -8.69
CA HIS A 161 -9.27 -18.00 -9.36
C HIS A 161 -10.76 -18.10 -9.01
N THR A 162 -11.35 -17.01 -8.51
CA THR A 162 -12.79 -16.91 -8.29
C THR A 162 -13.49 -16.86 -9.65
N PRO A 163 -14.46 -17.74 -9.93
CA PRO A 163 -15.21 -17.69 -11.18
C PRO A 163 -15.84 -16.31 -11.42
N ALA A 164 -16.08 -15.99 -12.69
CA ALA A 164 -16.81 -14.77 -13.05
C ALA A 164 -18.22 -14.74 -12.45
N ALA A 165 -18.80 -13.52 -12.36
CA ALA A 165 -20.14 -13.30 -11.80
C ALA A 165 -21.19 -14.35 -12.22
N PRO A 166 -22.19 -14.64 -11.33
CA PRO A 166 -22.63 -13.85 -10.19
C PRO A 166 -21.81 -14.06 -8.91
N TYR A 167 -21.56 -12.97 -8.18
CA TYR A 167 -20.84 -13.01 -6.90
C TYR A 167 -21.82 -12.94 -5.73
N ALA A 168 -21.50 -13.61 -4.63
CA ALA A 168 -22.34 -13.64 -3.45
C ALA A 168 -21.83 -12.70 -2.34
N LEU A 169 -22.69 -11.79 -1.89
CA LEU A 169 -22.52 -11.03 -0.67
C LEU A 169 -23.23 -11.74 0.49
N VAL A 170 -22.53 -11.93 1.58
CA VAL A 170 -23.04 -12.60 2.78
C VAL A 170 -22.91 -11.72 4.02
N ASN A 171 -23.62 -12.10 5.08
CA ASN A 171 -23.37 -11.55 6.41
C ASN A 171 -21.91 -11.80 6.81
N ASN A 172 -21.25 -10.79 7.35
CA ASN A 172 -19.87 -10.94 7.81
C ASN A 172 -19.81 -11.24 9.31
N ALA A 173 -19.66 -12.51 9.66
CA ALA A 173 -19.50 -12.94 11.05
C ALA A 173 -18.20 -12.44 11.71
N SER A 174 -17.26 -11.90 10.94
CA SER A 174 -16.00 -11.29 11.37
C SER A 174 -16.03 -9.76 11.32
N SER A 175 -17.22 -9.14 11.27
CA SER A 175 -17.32 -7.69 11.34
C SER A 175 -16.89 -7.18 12.71
N LEU A 176 -15.99 -6.17 12.75
CA LEU A 176 -15.52 -5.55 13.99
C LEU A 176 -16.55 -4.62 14.65
N LEU A 177 -17.79 -4.60 14.15
CA LEU A 177 -18.86 -3.80 14.77
C LEU A 177 -19.24 -4.27 16.18
N ASP A 178 -18.84 -5.46 16.57
CA ASP A 178 -18.93 -5.96 17.94
C ASP A 178 -17.93 -5.28 18.91
N ALA A 179 -16.81 -4.76 18.41
CA ALA A 179 -15.74 -4.15 19.22
C ALA A 179 -15.62 -2.63 19.05
N THR A 180 -15.86 -2.09 17.85
CA THR A 180 -15.61 -0.68 17.51
C THR A 180 -16.66 -0.18 16.52
N ASP A 181 -16.90 1.14 16.49
CA ASP A 181 -17.48 1.77 15.32
C ASP A 181 -16.39 1.89 14.23
N MET A 182 -16.78 1.84 12.97
CA MET A 182 -15.83 1.69 11.85
C MET A 182 -15.98 2.82 10.85
N VAL A 183 -14.86 3.31 10.33
CA VAL A 183 -14.81 4.31 9.24
C VAL A 183 -13.85 3.81 8.17
N PHE A 184 -14.37 3.41 7.02
CA PHE A 184 -13.58 3.02 5.85
C PHE A 184 -13.37 4.23 4.95
N ILE A 185 -12.12 4.61 4.70
CA ILE A 185 -11.75 5.85 4.02
C ILE A 185 -11.08 5.53 2.68
N ASP A 186 -11.58 6.07 1.58
CA ASP A 186 -10.90 6.04 0.30
C ASP A 186 -9.88 7.19 0.20
N ALA A 187 -8.65 6.88 -0.14
CA ALA A 187 -7.57 7.86 -0.32
C ALA A 187 -7.92 8.89 -1.43
N PRO A 188 -7.33 10.09 -1.40
CA PRO A 188 -7.57 11.11 -2.42
C PRO A 188 -7.50 10.56 -3.86
N GLY A 189 -8.54 10.78 -4.65
CA GLY A 189 -8.65 10.34 -6.04
C GLY A 189 -9.05 8.88 -6.27
N THR A 190 -9.09 8.04 -5.23
CA THR A 190 -9.50 6.62 -5.32
C THR A 190 -10.98 6.44 -5.02
N GLY A 191 -11.53 5.28 -5.32
CA GLY A 191 -12.91 4.96 -5.02
C GLY A 191 -13.90 5.99 -5.53
N PHE A 192 -14.70 6.54 -4.63
CA PHE A 192 -15.53 7.70 -4.92
C PHE A 192 -14.88 9.03 -4.52
N SER A 193 -13.67 9.03 -3.96
CA SER A 193 -12.91 10.26 -3.69
C SER A 193 -12.51 10.97 -4.98
N ARG A 194 -12.48 12.30 -4.93
CA ARG A 194 -12.08 13.17 -6.06
C ARG A 194 -11.11 14.22 -5.59
N ILE A 195 -10.22 14.64 -6.46
CA ILE A 195 -9.31 15.77 -6.25
C ILE A 195 -9.52 16.81 -7.34
N ALA A 196 -9.41 18.09 -7.00
CA ALA A 196 -9.59 19.20 -7.91
C ALA A 196 -8.64 20.37 -7.57
N GLY A 197 -8.67 21.42 -8.37
CA GLY A 197 -7.83 22.60 -8.20
C GLY A 197 -6.47 22.51 -8.88
N LYS A 198 -5.69 23.58 -8.74
CA LYS A 198 -4.35 23.68 -9.33
C LYS A 198 -3.39 22.77 -8.56
N ASP A 199 -2.50 22.10 -9.29
CA ASP A 199 -1.47 21.22 -8.71
C ASP A 199 -2.02 20.09 -7.79
N LYS A 200 -3.29 19.69 -7.99
CA LYS A 200 -4.02 18.72 -7.16
C LYS A 200 -3.28 17.40 -6.94
N GLU A 201 -2.55 16.91 -7.94
CA GLU A 201 -1.78 15.66 -7.79
C GLU A 201 -0.58 15.88 -6.86
N LYS A 202 0.14 16.97 -7.02
CA LYS A 202 1.24 17.34 -6.12
C LYS A 202 0.76 17.58 -4.68
N ALA A 203 -0.47 18.12 -4.54
CA ALA A 203 -1.08 18.44 -3.26
C ALA A 203 -1.51 17.20 -2.45
N PHE A 204 -1.69 16.01 -3.10
CA PHE A 204 -2.25 14.82 -2.44
C PHE A 204 -1.50 13.52 -2.73
N PHE A 205 -0.62 13.47 -3.75
CA PHE A 205 0.06 12.23 -4.15
C PHE A 205 1.52 12.21 -3.68
N GLY A 206 1.72 11.74 -2.49
CA GLY A 206 3.03 11.59 -1.87
C GLY A 206 2.90 11.13 -0.42
N VAL A 207 4.01 10.76 0.21
CA VAL A 207 4.00 10.26 1.59
C VAL A 207 3.41 11.29 2.54
N ASP A 208 3.95 12.49 2.54
CA ASP A 208 3.54 13.55 3.47
C ASP A 208 2.19 14.18 3.11
N PRO A 209 1.90 14.56 1.84
CA PRO A 209 0.61 15.16 1.52
C PRO A 209 -0.57 14.18 1.65
N ASP A 210 -0.38 12.88 1.36
CA ASP A 210 -1.39 11.84 1.59
C ASP A 210 -1.69 11.69 3.09
N ALA A 211 -0.63 11.58 3.93
CA ALA A 211 -0.81 11.48 5.38
C ALA A 211 -1.48 12.73 5.96
N TYR A 212 -1.09 13.93 5.50
CA TYR A 212 -1.74 15.17 5.90
C TYR A 212 -3.24 15.18 5.59
N ALA A 213 -3.62 14.73 4.38
CA ALA A 213 -5.04 14.64 3.99
C ALA A 213 -5.83 13.67 4.90
N PHE A 214 -5.22 12.56 5.32
CA PHE A 214 -5.85 11.64 6.27
C PHE A 214 -5.95 12.23 7.69
N ALA A 215 -4.92 12.93 8.17
CA ALA A 215 -4.97 13.60 9.47
C ALA A 215 -6.03 14.70 9.48
N GLU A 216 -6.16 15.46 8.39
CA GLU A 216 -7.23 16.46 8.19
C GLU A 216 -8.60 15.79 8.21
N PHE A 217 -8.79 14.75 7.40
CA PHE A 217 -10.03 13.98 7.37
C PHE A 217 -10.45 13.49 8.75
N ILE A 218 -9.50 12.94 9.54
CA ILE A 218 -9.79 12.42 10.89
C ILE A 218 -10.25 13.56 11.80
N SER A 219 -9.58 14.71 11.79
CA SER A 219 -9.95 15.88 12.60
C SER A 219 -11.36 16.39 12.26
N GLU A 220 -11.65 16.53 10.97
CA GLU A 220 -12.96 16.90 10.46
C GLU A 220 -14.04 15.87 10.83
N PHE A 221 -13.73 14.59 10.72
CA PHE A 221 -14.64 13.50 11.07
C PHE A 221 -14.99 13.52 12.57
N LEU A 222 -13.97 13.68 13.43
CA LEU A 222 -14.17 13.78 14.88
C LEU A 222 -15.05 14.96 15.25
N THR A 223 -14.88 16.10 14.59
CA THR A 223 -15.69 17.31 14.77
C THR A 223 -17.13 17.10 14.32
N LYS A 224 -17.31 16.62 13.07
CA LYS A 224 -18.62 16.43 12.46
C LYS A 224 -19.51 15.45 13.25
N TYR A 225 -18.92 14.39 13.78
CA TYR A 225 -19.66 13.34 14.48
C TYR A 225 -19.55 13.39 16.00
N GLY A 226 -18.91 14.42 16.57
CA GLY A 226 -18.78 14.60 18.02
C GLY A 226 -17.99 13.47 18.69
N ARG A 227 -16.94 12.95 18.03
CA ARG A 227 -16.20 11.75 18.48
C ARG A 227 -14.83 12.06 19.08
N TRP A 228 -14.58 13.32 19.47
CA TRP A 228 -13.30 13.75 20.05
C TRP A 228 -12.89 12.95 21.30
N ASN A 229 -13.83 12.58 22.15
CA ASN A 229 -13.58 11.82 23.38
C ASN A 229 -13.78 10.29 23.22
N SER A 230 -13.83 9.77 21.99
CA SER A 230 -13.83 8.33 21.75
C SER A 230 -12.41 7.76 21.79
N PRO A 231 -12.20 6.53 22.31
CA PRO A 231 -10.96 5.80 22.03
C PRO A 231 -10.76 5.64 20.52
N LYS A 232 -9.57 5.94 20.02
CA LYS A 232 -9.31 6.06 18.58
C LYS A 232 -8.23 5.08 18.13
N TYR A 233 -8.46 4.47 16.97
CA TYR A 233 -7.55 3.50 16.35
C TYR A 233 -7.37 3.79 14.87
N LEU A 234 -6.16 3.52 14.37
CA LEU A 234 -5.87 3.41 12.94
C LEU A 234 -5.69 1.94 12.56
N PHE A 235 -6.23 1.56 11.42
CA PHE A 235 -6.01 0.26 10.80
C PHE A 235 -5.55 0.47 9.35
N GLY A 236 -4.26 0.31 9.11
CA GLY A 236 -3.66 0.43 7.79
C GLY A 236 -3.20 -0.91 7.24
N GLU A 237 -3.46 -1.17 5.95
CA GLU A 237 -2.96 -2.33 5.23
C GLU A 237 -1.98 -1.89 4.14
N SER A 238 -0.85 -2.64 3.98
CA SER A 238 0.12 -2.41 2.92
C SER A 238 0.71 -0.98 3.02
N TYR A 239 0.70 -0.18 1.94
CA TYR A 239 1.05 1.24 2.01
C TYR A 239 0.22 2.03 3.04
N GLY A 240 -0.93 1.52 3.47
CA GLY A 240 -1.65 2.06 4.63
C GLY A 240 -0.85 2.02 5.93
N THR A 241 0.19 1.19 6.03
CA THR A 241 1.02 1.10 7.24
C THR A 241 2.03 2.25 7.36
N PRO A 242 2.80 2.64 6.32
CA PRO A 242 3.58 3.89 6.39
C PRO A 242 2.67 5.11 6.52
N ARG A 243 1.50 5.14 5.86
CA ARG A 243 0.50 6.18 6.10
C ARG A 243 0.13 6.25 7.58
N SER A 244 -0.16 5.13 8.25
CA SER A 244 -0.50 5.10 9.67
C SER A 244 0.60 5.67 10.56
N ALA A 245 1.87 5.36 10.26
CA ALA A 245 3.00 5.88 11.02
C ALA A 245 3.10 7.41 10.95
N VAL A 246 2.97 7.98 9.75
CA VAL A 246 3.02 9.44 9.56
C VAL A 246 1.75 10.10 10.11
N VAL A 247 0.56 9.52 9.87
CA VAL A 247 -0.72 10.05 10.38
C VAL A 247 -0.75 10.09 11.91
N VAL A 248 -0.36 9.00 12.60
CA VAL A 248 -0.35 9.02 14.07
C VAL A 248 0.61 10.06 14.60
N ASN A 249 1.79 10.20 13.99
CA ASN A 249 2.74 11.24 14.36
C ASN A 249 2.14 12.65 14.21
N GLN A 250 1.53 12.97 13.06
CA GLN A 250 0.89 14.28 12.83
C GLN A 250 -0.32 14.54 13.75
N LEU A 251 -1.12 13.51 14.06
CA LEU A 251 -2.25 13.66 14.98
C LEU A 251 -1.80 13.99 16.39
N GLU A 252 -0.77 13.31 16.88
CA GLU A 252 -0.26 13.50 18.25
C GLU A 252 0.62 14.74 18.39
N SER A 253 1.57 14.99 17.43
CA SER A 253 2.48 16.13 17.51
C SER A 253 1.85 17.46 17.12
N ASP A 254 1.05 17.49 16.05
CA ASP A 254 0.62 18.74 15.44
C ASP A 254 -0.83 19.11 15.81
N ARG A 255 -1.66 18.12 16.18
CA ARG A 255 -3.10 18.32 16.40
C ARG A 255 -3.56 17.99 17.82
N SER A 256 -2.67 17.51 18.69
CA SER A 256 -2.99 17.09 20.08
C SER A 256 -4.13 16.06 20.14
N ILE A 257 -4.12 15.09 19.21
CA ILE A 257 -5.09 14.00 19.13
C ILE A 257 -4.36 12.69 19.44
N ASP A 258 -4.44 12.24 20.70
CA ASP A 258 -3.89 10.96 21.12
C ASP A 258 -4.71 9.79 20.58
N LEU A 259 -4.02 8.72 20.20
CA LEU A 259 -4.59 7.45 19.80
C LEU A 259 -4.40 6.38 20.87
N ASN A 260 -5.34 5.46 20.97
CA ASN A 260 -5.24 4.27 21.83
C ASN A 260 -4.38 3.18 21.16
N GLY A 261 -4.45 3.09 19.82
CA GLY A 261 -3.67 2.10 19.12
C GLY A 261 -3.56 2.27 17.61
N VAL A 262 -2.52 1.67 17.06
CA VAL A 262 -2.26 1.56 15.61
C VAL A 262 -2.16 0.07 15.25
N ILE A 263 -2.98 -0.36 14.31
CA ILE A 263 -3.03 -1.74 13.81
C ILE A 263 -2.48 -1.75 12.40
N LEU A 264 -1.40 -2.48 12.20
CA LEU A 264 -0.67 -2.57 10.95
C LEU A 264 -0.86 -3.98 10.37
N LEU A 265 -1.42 -4.05 9.17
CA LEU A 265 -1.61 -5.29 8.44
C LEU A 265 -0.69 -5.31 7.22
N SER A 266 0.14 -6.37 7.10
CA SER A 266 1.05 -6.54 5.96
C SER A 266 1.95 -5.32 5.79
N GLN A 267 2.79 -5.10 6.82
CA GLN A 267 3.52 -3.87 7.08
C GLN A 267 4.74 -3.68 6.19
N ILE A 268 4.96 -2.43 5.81
CA ILE A 268 6.23 -1.90 5.31
C ILE A 268 6.42 -0.48 5.85
N LEU A 269 7.44 -0.23 6.69
CA LEU A 269 7.77 1.10 7.18
C LEU A 269 9.03 1.67 6.52
N SER A 270 9.91 0.80 6.01
CA SER A 270 11.10 1.20 5.24
C SER A 270 11.11 0.54 3.87
N PHE A 271 11.04 1.35 2.82
CA PHE A 271 11.05 0.84 1.44
C PHE A 271 12.43 0.34 0.99
N ASP A 272 13.50 0.71 1.71
CA ASP A 272 14.84 0.17 1.47
C ASP A 272 14.94 -1.33 1.77
N LEU A 273 13.98 -1.88 2.53
CA LEU A 273 13.91 -3.30 2.87
C LEU A 273 13.00 -4.11 1.95
N SER A 274 12.40 -3.49 0.94
CA SER A 274 11.51 -4.18 -0.01
C SER A 274 12.24 -5.27 -0.79
N PRO A 275 11.66 -6.48 -0.94
CA PRO A 275 12.22 -7.54 -1.77
C PRO A 275 12.02 -7.28 -3.28
N ASP A 276 11.32 -6.20 -3.64
CA ASP A 276 11.08 -5.82 -5.02
C ASP A 276 12.29 -5.06 -5.60
N ARG A 277 13.08 -5.72 -6.43
CA ARG A 277 14.25 -5.15 -7.13
C ARG A 277 15.33 -4.56 -6.19
N PRO A 278 15.76 -5.29 -5.15
CA PRO A 278 16.82 -4.82 -4.26
C PRO A 278 18.16 -4.61 -4.99
N THR A 279 18.36 -5.21 -6.16
CA THR A 279 19.50 -5.00 -7.06
C THR A 279 19.70 -3.54 -7.46
N GLY A 280 18.67 -2.69 -7.37
CA GLY A 280 18.77 -1.25 -7.60
C GLY A 280 19.55 -0.49 -6.50
N ASN A 281 19.83 -1.14 -5.37
CA ASN A 281 20.55 -0.57 -4.22
C ASN A 281 21.72 -1.49 -3.80
N PRO A 282 22.77 -1.62 -4.63
CA PRO A 282 23.88 -2.54 -4.37
C PRO A 282 24.59 -2.21 -3.06
N GLY A 283 24.92 -3.24 -2.27
CA GLY A 283 25.53 -3.12 -0.95
C GLY A 283 24.52 -3.07 0.20
N VAL A 284 23.21 -3.00 -0.09
CA VAL A 284 22.14 -3.18 0.89
C VAL A 284 21.58 -4.59 0.75
N ASP A 285 22.09 -5.53 1.54
CA ASP A 285 21.75 -6.95 1.44
C ASP A 285 20.58 -7.38 2.35
N LEU A 286 20.14 -6.52 3.25
CA LEU A 286 19.10 -6.81 4.23
C LEU A 286 17.75 -7.25 3.60
N PRO A 287 17.31 -6.73 2.43
CA PRO A 287 16.11 -7.24 1.75
C PRO A 287 16.16 -8.73 1.44
N TYR A 288 17.31 -9.26 1.03
CA TYR A 288 17.49 -10.68 0.73
C TYR A 288 17.42 -11.56 2.00
N GLN A 289 17.89 -11.01 3.12
CA GLN A 289 17.87 -11.69 4.41
C GLN A 289 16.44 -11.74 4.98
N THR A 290 15.75 -10.60 4.98
CA THR A 290 14.41 -10.49 5.59
C THR A 290 13.31 -11.18 4.79
N VAL A 291 13.47 -11.38 3.48
CA VAL A 291 12.50 -12.11 2.66
C VAL A 291 12.66 -13.62 2.71
N LEU A 292 13.86 -14.14 3.07
CA LEU A 292 14.17 -15.57 3.01
C LEU A 292 13.18 -16.43 3.80
N PRO A 293 12.73 -16.08 5.02
CA PRO A 293 11.72 -16.86 5.72
C PRO A 293 10.39 -16.97 4.94
N THR A 294 9.99 -15.93 4.18
CA THR A 294 8.79 -16.00 3.35
C THR A 294 9.00 -16.86 2.11
N TYR A 295 10.21 -16.87 1.50
CA TYR A 295 10.53 -17.83 0.43
C TYR A 295 10.44 -19.27 0.94
N ALA A 296 10.96 -19.52 2.13
CA ALA A 296 10.90 -20.84 2.75
C ALA A 296 9.46 -21.28 3.05
N ALA A 297 8.63 -20.39 3.60
CA ALA A 297 7.21 -20.65 3.80
C ALA A 297 6.51 -20.98 2.47
N THR A 298 6.81 -20.24 1.40
CA THR A 298 6.23 -20.45 0.07
C THR A 298 6.65 -21.78 -0.52
N ALA A 299 7.95 -22.12 -0.46
CA ALA A 299 8.48 -23.40 -0.94
C ALA A 299 7.90 -24.59 -0.14
N TRP A 300 7.75 -24.40 1.18
CA TRP A 300 7.07 -25.37 2.05
C TRP A 300 5.61 -25.62 1.61
N TYR A 301 4.87 -24.58 1.36
CA TYR A 301 3.46 -24.67 0.92
C TYR A 301 3.32 -25.40 -0.43
N HIS A 302 4.19 -25.12 -1.38
CA HIS A 302 4.17 -25.74 -2.71
C HIS A 302 4.91 -27.09 -2.80
N HIS A 303 5.34 -27.65 -1.66
CA HIS A 303 6.07 -28.94 -1.61
C HIS A 303 7.31 -28.95 -2.50
N LYS A 304 8.05 -27.85 -2.53
CA LYS A 304 9.28 -27.69 -3.32
C LYS A 304 10.57 -27.91 -2.51
N LEU A 305 10.45 -28.10 -1.20
CA LEU A 305 11.61 -28.34 -0.34
C LEU A 305 12.14 -29.77 -0.54
N PRO A 306 13.47 -29.99 -0.50
CA PRO A 306 14.08 -31.30 -0.62
C PRO A 306 13.79 -32.20 0.59
N ALA A 307 13.46 -31.64 1.75
CA ALA A 307 13.12 -32.35 2.97
C ALA A 307 11.74 -31.91 3.51
N GLU A 308 11.03 -32.83 4.17
CA GLU A 308 9.76 -32.52 4.82
C GLU A 308 9.98 -31.80 6.16
N HIS A 309 9.20 -30.74 6.40
CA HIS A 309 9.14 -30.00 7.65
C HIS A 309 7.70 -30.00 8.17
N PRO A 310 7.38 -30.81 9.19
CA PRO A 310 5.99 -31.03 9.63
C PRO A 310 5.37 -29.81 10.35
N ASN A 311 6.20 -28.93 10.91
CA ASN A 311 5.76 -27.72 11.61
C ASN A 311 6.37 -26.48 10.97
N LEU A 312 5.53 -25.63 10.42
CA LEU A 312 5.94 -24.41 9.70
C LEU A 312 6.67 -23.43 10.62
N GLU A 313 6.14 -23.14 11.79
CA GLU A 313 6.69 -22.11 12.69
C GLU A 313 8.10 -22.51 13.19
N THR A 314 8.30 -23.79 13.50
CA THR A 314 9.62 -24.31 13.88
C THR A 314 10.61 -24.20 12.72
N PHE A 315 10.17 -24.56 11.52
CA PHE A 315 10.99 -24.46 10.33
C PHE A 315 11.37 -22.99 10.05
N LEU A 316 10.41 -22.07 10.11
CA LEU A 316 10.69 -20.65 9.89
C LEU A 316 11.66 -20.07 10.92
N THR A 317 11.59 -20.51 12.18
CA THR A 317 12.56 -20.10 13.21
C THR A 317 14.00 -20.51 12.84
N GLU A 318 14.20 -21.70 12.29
CA GLU A 318 15.51 -22.13 11.77
C GLU A 318 15.98 -21.24 10.61
N VAL A 319 15.08 -20.95 9.67
CA VAL A 319 15.40 -20.10 8.50
C VAL A 319 15.73 -18.66 8.92
N GLU A 320 15.00 -18.10 9.88
CA GLU A 320 15.27 -16.76 10.43
C GLU A 320 16.67 -16.68 11.05
N GLN A 321 17.07 -17.70 11.82
CA GLN A 321 18.41 -17.78 12.41
C GLN A 321 19.50 -17.85 11.33
N PHE A 322 19.31 -18.65 10.29
CA PHE A 322 20.22 -18.72 9.16
C PHE A 322 20.27 -17.39 8.40
N ALA A 323 19.13 -16.79 8.10
CA ALA A 323 19.02 -15.53 7.34
C ALA A 323 19.82 -14.39 8.00
N MET A 324 19.69 -14.25 9.32
CA MET A 324 20.37 -13.21 10.10
C MET A 324 21.74 -13.63 10.63
N GLY A 325 22.14 -14.87 10.39
CA GLY A 325 23.40 -15.47 10.83
C GLY A 325 24.37 -15.71 9.67
N ASP A 326 24.44 -16.96 9.22
CA ASP A 326 25.43 -17.40 8.22
C ASP A 326 25.21 -16.73 6.86
N TYR A 327 23.96 -16.57 6.43
CA TYR A 327 23.64 -15.92 5.17
C TYR A 327 24.02 -14.42 5.21
N ALA A 328 23.70 -13.73 6.29
CA ALA A 328 24.10 -12.32 6.47
C ALA A 328 25.63 -12.15 6.40
N ARG A 329 26.39 -13.02 7.06
CA ARG A 329 27.87 -12.99 7.02
C ARG A 329 28.40 -13.26 5.61
N ALA A 330 27.81 -14.22 4.89
CA ALA A 330 28.21 -14.54 3.52
C ALA A 330 27.96 -13.36 2.57
N LEU A 331 26.80 -12.71 2.65
CA LEU A 331 26.49 -11.53 1.84
C LEU A 331 27.43 -10.36 2.15
N ALA A 332 27.74 -10.13 3.43
CA ALA A 332 28.65 -9.08 3.86
C ALA A 332 30.11 -9.29 3.40
N ALA A 333 30.53 -10.53 3.20
CA ALA A 333 31.86 -10.84 2.66
C ALA A 333 31.99 -10.45 1.17
N GLY A 334 30.88 -10.38 0.43
CA GLY A 334 30.87 -9.97 -0.99
C GLY A 334 31.83 -10.80 -1.84
N SER A 335 32.74 -10.14 -2.54
CA SER A 335 33.74 -10.79 -3.40
C SER A 335 34.82 -11.58 -2.65
N ASP A 336 34.95 -11.35 -1.35
CA ASP A 336 35.96 -12.05 -0.51
C ASP A 336 35.43 -13.40 0.01
N LEU A 337 34.15 -13.73 -0.25
CA LEU A 337 33.57 -15.00 0.13
C LEU A 337 34.27 -16.14 -0.64
N SER A 338 34.80 -17.13 0.10
CA SER A 338 35.47 -18.28 -0.52
C SER A 338 34.51 -19.09 -1.39
N ALA A 339 35.03 -19.75 -2.44
CA ALA A 339 34.21 -20.63 -3.28
C ALA A 339 33.59 -21.79 -2.47
N THR A 340 34.27 -22.29 -1.45
CA THR A 340 33.76 -23.34 -0.56
C THR A 340 32.57 -22.83 0.23
N ASP A 341 32.69 -21.67 0.88
CA ASP A 341 31.61 -21.08 1.68
C ASP A 341 30.43 -20.67 0.79
N ARG A 342 30.71 -20.10 -0.40
CA ARG A 342 29.68 -19.76 -1.39
C ARG A 342 28.83 -20.98 -1.77
N ASN A 343 29.46 -22.12 -2.05
CA ASN A 343 28.76 -23.36 -2.37
C ASN A 343 27.96 -23.90 -1.16
N ALA A 344 28.52 -23.81 0.05
CA ALA A 344 27.82 -24.24 1.26
C ALA A 344 26.55 -23.39 1.54
N ILE A 345 26.65 -22.07 1.37
CA ILE A 345 25.50 -21.17 1.51
C ILE A 345 24.47 -21.40 0.39
N ALA A 346 24.91 -21.63 -0.85
CA ALA A 346 24.00 -21.93 -1.96
C ALA A 346 23.22 -23.24 -1.72
N ALA A 347 23.88 -24.28 -1.18
CA ALA A 347 23.23 -25.52 -0.80
C ALA A 347 22.17 -25.31 0.32
N LYS A 348 22.50 -24.50 1.34
CA LYS A 348 21.52 -24.17 2.39
C LYS A 348 20.34 -23.33 1.86
N LEU A 349 20.58 -22.40 0.95
CA LEU A 349 19.51 -21.66 0.29
C LEU A 349 18.62 -22.57 -0.57
N HIS A 350 19.19 -23.58 -1.24
CA HIS A 350 18.43 -24.63 -1.91
C HIS A 350 17.52 -25.39 -0.93
N ASP A 351 18.06 -25.81 0.21
CA ASP A 351 17.29 -26.52 1.24
C ASP A 351 16.07 -25.72 1.71
N TYR A 352 16.18 -24.40 1.77
CA TYR A 352 15.12 -23.53 2.27
C TYR A 352 14.18 -22.98 1.18
N THR A 353 14.65 -22.88 -0.07
CA THR A 353 13.87 -22.24 -1.16
C THR A 353 13.39 -23.21 -2.23
N GLY A 354 13.97 -24.40 -2.30
CA GLY A 354 13.72 -25.36 -3.38
C GLY A 354 14.29 -24.96 -4.73
N LEU A 355 14.94 -23.79 -4.85
CA LEU A 355 15.56 -23.34 -6.11
C LEU A 355 16.85 -24.13 -6.38
N PRO A 356 17.19 -24.43 -7.66
CA PRO A 356 18.42 -25.14 -8.00
C PRO A 356 19.67 -24.40 -7.53
N VAL A 357 20.65 -25.15 -6.99
CA VAL A 357 21.94 -24.58 -6.52
C VAL A 357 22.63 -23.75 -7.60
N GLU A 358 22.62 -24.22 -8.85
CA GLU A 358 23.22 -23.52 -9.99
C GLU A 358 22.55 -22.15 -10.25
N TYR A 359 21.22 -22.09 -10.08
CA TYR A 359 20.48 -20.84 -10.19
C TYR A 359 20.88 -19.85 -9.08
N ILE A 360 20.97 -20.32 -7.84
CA ILE A 360 21.37 -19.53 -6.67
C ILE A 360 22.79 -19.00 -6.82
N LEU A 361 23.72 -19.84 -7.30
CA LEU A 361 25.10 -19.43 -7.58
C LEU A 361 25.18 -18.38 -8.72
N LYS A 362 24.36 -18.55 -9.77
CA LYS A 362 24.26 -17.58 -10.87
C LYS A 362 23.73 -16.24 -10.41
N ALA A 363 22.80 -16.24 -9.45
CA ALA A 363 22.23 -15.04 -8.83
C ALA A 363 23.15 -14.41 -7.77
N ASP A 364 24.37 -14.90 -7.61
CA ASP A 364 25.32 -14.45 -6.58
C ASP A 364 24.72 -14.49 -5.17
N LEU A 365 23.96 -15.54 -4.85
CA LEU A 365 23.21 -15.75 -3.61
C LEU A 365 22.07 -14.73 -3.37
N ARG A 366 21.79 -13.81 -4.30
CA ARG A 366 20.86 -12.68 -4.19
C ARG A 366 19.68 -12.86 -5.15
N ILE A 367 18.59 -13.43 -4.66
CA ILE A 367 17.39 -13.72 -5.43
C ILE A 367 16.31 -12.71 -5.03
N ASP A 368 15.80 -11.94 -5.98
CA ASP A 368 14.70 -11.01 -5.70
C ASP A 368 13.31 -11.68 -5.77
N GLY A 369 12.28 -10.97 -5.26
CA GLY A 369 10.93 -11.52 -5.16
C GLY A 369 10.31 -11.87 -6.51
N GLY A 370 10.58 -11.11 -7.57
CA GLY A 370 10.06 -11.38 -8.91
C GLY A 370 10.69 -12.62 -9.55
N GLU A 371 11.99 -12.80 -9.33
CA GLU A 371 12.76 -13.95 -9.81
C GLU A 371 12.35 -15.23 -9.07
N PHE A 372 12.22 -15.17 -7.74
CA PHE A 372 11.75 -16.29 -6.93
C PHE A 372 10.38 -16.78 -7.39
N ARG A 373 9.42 -15.87 -7.56
CA ARG A 373 8.05 -16.18 -7.97
C ARG A 373 7.96 -16.86 -9.34
N GLN A 374 8.82 -16.45 -10.27
CA GLN A 374 8.88 -17.03 -11.60
C GLN A 374 9.50 -18.43 -11.60
N ASN A 375 10.51 -18.66 -10.77
CA ASN A 375 11.32 -19.87 -10.87
C ASN A 375 10.87 -20.99 -9.92
N LEU A 376 10.16 -20.70 -8.84
CA LEU A 376 9.76 -21.73 -7.86
C LEU A 376 8.93 -22.86 -8.48
N GLN A 377 8.02 -22.53 -9.40
CA GLN A 377 7.14 -23.48 -10.09
C GLN A 377 7.37 -23.46 -11.62
N GLY A 378 8.53 -22.93 -12.07
CA GLY A 378 8.81 -22.68 -13.47
C GLY A 378 8.77 -23.90 -14.39
N ASP A 379 9.01 -25.09 -13.86
CA ASP A 379 8.90 -26.35 -14.62
C ASP A 379 7.49 -26.59 -15.20
N GLY A 380 6.46 -25.99 -14.57
CA GLY A 380 5.07 -26.09 -14.97
C GLY A 380 4.56 -24.91 -15.81
N ASN A 381 5.40 -23.96 -16.19
CA ASN A 381 5.00 -22.66 -16.77
C ASN A 381 3.97 -21.94 -15.85
N ILE A 382 4.26 -21.92 -14.55
CA ILE A 382 3.38 -21.38 -13.52
C ILE A 382 4.15 -20.34 -12.70
N THR A 383 3.57 -19.15 -12.59
CA THR A 383 4.06 -18.11 -11.69
C THR A 383 3.34 -18.14 -10.34
N THR A 384 4.06 -17.82 -9.30
CA THR A 384 3.59 -17.76 -7.90
C THR A 384 3.09 -16.35 -7.57
N GLY A 385 2.07 -16.24 -6.72
CA GLY A 385 1.51 -14.96 -6.27
C GLY A 385 2.51 -14.09 -5.51
N ARG A 386 2.37 -12.76 -5.66
CA ARG A 386 3.15 -11.77 -4.90
C ARG A 386 2.44 -11.39 -3.60
N LEU A 387 1.17 -11.06 -3.71
CA LEU A 387 0.37 -10.69 -2.53
C LEU A 387 0.06 -11.93 -1.67
N ASP A 388 -0.15 -13.07 -2.31
CA ASP A 388 -0.32 -14.33 -1.59
C ASP A 388 0.32 -15.45 -2.41
N SER A 389 1.43 -15.94 -1.94
CA SER A 389 2.21 -16.94 -2.66
C SER A 389 1.58 -18.34 -2.66
N ARG A 390 0.45 -18.56 -1.99
CA ARG A 390 -0.38 -19.76 -2.12
C ARG A 390 -1.11 -19.80 -3.45
N PHE A 391 -1.42 -18.62 -4.02
CA PHE A 391 -2.00 -18.52 -5.35
C PHE A 391 -0.95 -18.78 -6.43
N SER A 392 -1.36 -19.47 -7.46
CA SER A 392 -0.55 -19.73 -8.65
C SER A 392 -1.38 -19.52 -9.91
N GLY A 393 -0.73 -19.21 -11.01
CA GLY A 393 -1.38 -19.05 -12.31
C GLY A 393 -0.42 -19.27 -13.46
N PRO A 394 -0.92 -19.47 -14.69
CA PRO A 394 -0.08 -19.65 -15.88
C PRO A 394 0.85 -18.45 -16.09
N ASP A 395 2.09 -18.70 -16.49
CA ASP A 395 3.00 -17.65 -16.92
C ASP A 395 2.43 -16.92 -18.13
N LEU A 396 2.52 -15.59 -18.15
CA LEU A 396 2.18 -14.81 -19.35
C LEU A 396 3.27 -14.91 -20.40
N ASP A 397 4.53 -14.95 -19.96
CA ASP A 397 5.71 -15.23 -20.78
C ASP A 397 6.62 -16.24 -20.06
N PRO A 398 6.60 -17.54 -20.45
CA PRO A 398 7.44 -18.56 -19.83
C PRO A 398 8.95 -18.31 -19.95
N LEU A 399 9.38 -17.41 -20.83
CA LEU A 399 10.77 -17.01 -20.99
C LEU A 399 11.16 -15.78 -20.18
N SER A 400 10.20 -15.15 -19.48
CA SER A 400 10.47 -14.05 -18.59
C SER A 400 11.33 -14.52 -17.40
N GLN A 401 12.29 -13.69 -17.01
CA GLN A 401 13.08 -13.95 -15.79
C GLN A 401 12.31 -13.60 -14.50
N ARG A 402 11.23 -12.86 -14.62
CA ARG A 402 10.45 -12.32 -13.50
C ARG A 402 8.96 -12.51 -13.74
N ALA A 403 8.22 -12.74 -12.68
CA ALA A 403 6.77 -12.84 -12.75
C ALA A 403 6.13 -11.54 -13.29
N ASP A 404 5.29 -11.65 -14.33
CA ASP A 404 4.71 -10.53 -15.06
C ASP A 404 3.40 -10.02 -14.47
N TYR A 405 2.75 -10.79 -13.60
CA TYR A 405 1.51 -10.41 -12.92
C TYR A 405 1.41 -11.06 -11.55
N ASP A 406 0.37 -10.70 -10.81
CA ASP A 406 0.06 -11.31 -9.52
C ASP A 406 -1.21 -12.18 -9.62
N PRO A 407 -1.08 -13.51 -9.47
CA PRO A 407 -2.21 -14.44 -9.52
C PRO A 407 -3.33 -14.14 -8.53
N GLN A 408 -3.04 -13.69 -7.29
CA GLN A 408 -4.08 -13.34 -6.32
C GLN A 408 -4.90 -12.13 -6.79
N SER A 409 -4.24 -11.07 -7.25
CA SER A 409 -4.94 -9.88 -7.76
C SER A 409 -5.89 -10.23 -8.91
N SER A 410 -5.45 -11.10 -9.82
CA SER A 410 -6.28 -11.58 -10.94
C SER A 410 -7.44 -12.45 -10.45
N ALA A 411 -7.21 -13.27 -9.43
CA ALA A 411 -8.18 -14.21 -8.90
C ALA A 411 -9.35 -13.54 -8.17
N LEU A 412 -9.11 -12.43 -7.49
CA LEU A 412 -10.05 -11.83 -6.55
C LEU A 412 -10.62 -10.49 -7.03
N GLY A 413 -9.87 -9.73 -7.84
CA GLY A 413 -10.16 -8.33 -8.13
C GLY A 413 -11.56 -8.06 -8.66
N SER A 414 -12.03 -8.85 -9.63
CA SER A 414 -13.37 -8.68 -10.24
C SER A 414 -14.50 -8.86 -9.24
N ALA A 415 -14.37 -9.83 -8.34
CA ALA A 415 -15.37 -10.11 -7.32
C ALA A 415 -15.53 -8.93 -6.35
N TYR A 416 -14.42 -8.43 -5.83
CA TYR A 416 -14.42 -7.29 -4.91
C TYR A 416 -14.98 -6.02 -5.53
N VAL A 417 -14.54 -5.67 -6.74
CA VAL A 417 -14.99 -4.46 -7.43
C VAL A 417 -16.48 -4.54 -7.75
N SER A 418 -16.96 -5.68 -8.23
CA SER A 418 -18.39 -5.87 -8.53
C SER A 418 -19.24 -5.82 -7.27
N ALA A 419 -18.83 -6.52 -6.21
CA ALA A 419 -19.54 -6.57 -4.95
C ALA A 419 -19.67 -5.19 -4.30
N PHE A 420 -18.57 -4.41 -4.25
CA PHE A 420 -18.61 -3.07 -3.69
C PHE A 420 -19.48 -2.11 -4.50
N ASN A 421 -19.39 -2.16 -5.84
CA ASN A 421 -20.24 -1.34 -6.71
C ASN A 421 -21.74 -1.62 -6.53
N GLU A 422 -22.10 -2.87 -6.33
CA GLU A 422 -23.48 -3.25 -6.04
C GLU A 422 -23.90 -2.84 -4.62
N TYR A 423 -23.09 -3.13 -3.63
CA TYR A 423 -23.34 -2.80 -2.23
C TYR A 423 -23.51 -1.30 -1.99
N ALA A 424 -22.61 -0.49 -2.56
CA ALA A 424 -22.65 0.95 -2.41
C ALA A 424 -23.97 1.55 -2.95
N ARG A 425 -24.45 1.06 -4.10
CA ARG A 425 -25.68 1.58 -4.72
C ARG A 425 -26.95 1.02 -4.11
N LYS A 426 -26.98 -0.28 -3.81
CA LYS A 426 -28.22 -0.95 -3.36
C LYS A 426 -28.46 -0.85 -1.85
N GLU A 427 -27.40 -0.97 -1.03
CA GLU A 427 -27.54 -0.98 0.44
C GLU A 427 -27.13 0.35 1.08
N LEU A 428 -26.09 1.01 0.57
CA LEU A 428 -25.67 2.32 1.08
C LEU A 428 -26.33 3.51 0.37
N HIS A 429 -27.04 3.26 -0.75
CA HIS A 429 -27.72 4.29 -1.56
C HIS A 429 -26.80 5.41 -2.02
N TYR A 430 -25.54 5.09 -2.32
CA TYR A 430 -24.50 6.05 -2.70
C TYR A 430 -23.85 5.69 -4.05
N GLY A 431 -23.41 6.70 -4.78
CA GLY A 431 -22.58 6.51 -5.98
C GLY A 431 -23.36 6.31 -7.28
N GLU A 432 -24.69 6.56 -7.29
CA GLU A 432 -25.47 6.61 -8.54
C GLU A 432 -24.91 7.70 -9.46
N GLY A 433 -24.68 7.36 -10.73
CA GLY A 433 -24.06 8.26 -11.71
C GLY A 433 -22.57 8.56 -11.49
N LYS A 434 -21.93 8.03 -10.43
CA LYS A 434 -20.52 8.20 -10.13
C LYS A 434 -19.70 6.97 -10.51
N MET A 435 -18.54 7.19 -11.15
CA MET A 435 -17.58 6.13 -11.40
C MET A 435 -16.81 5.79 -10.13
N PHE A 436 -16.79 4.52 -9.75
CA PHE A 436 -15.91 3.99 -8.72
C PHE A 436 -14.54 3.65 -9.30
N LYS A 437 -13.46 4.13 -8.66
CA LYS A 437 -12.07 3.89 -9.06
C LYS A 437 -11.39 2.94 -8.07
N PRO A 438 -11.40 1.63 -8.27
CA PRO A 438 -10.83 0.68 -7.31
C PRO A 438 -9.35 0.94 -7.04
N SER A 439 -8.64 1.46 -8.05
CA SER A 439 -7.28 1.95 -7.93
C SER A 439 -6.99 3.06 -8.95
N ILE A 440 -5.99 3.89 -8.65
CA ILE A 440 -5.39 4.84 -9.57
C ILE A 440 -3.92 4.47 -9.78
N ARG A 441 -3.43 4.59 -11.02
CA ARG A 441 -2.05 4.20 -11.35
C ARG A 441 -1.07 5.32 -11.02
N THR A 442 -0.88 5.59 -9.72
CA THR A 442 -0.06 6.70 -9.23
C THR A 442 1.34 6.30 -8.79
N PHE A 443 1.66 5.02 -8.69
CA PHE A 443 2.93 4.56 -8.13
C PHE A 443 4.17 5.21 -8.79
N ARG A 444 4.11 5.45 -10.11
CA ARG A 444 5.22 6.09 -10.85
C ARG A 444 5.31 7.60 -10.64
N THR A 445 4.22 8.25 -10.25
CA THR A 445 4.12 9.70 -10.03
C THR A 445 4.01 10.06 -8.55
N TRP A 446 3.99 9.04 -7.67
CA TRP A 446 3.92 9.22 -6.24
C TRP A 446 5.23 9.82 -5.71
N ASN A 447 5.13 10.87 -4.91
CA ASN A 447 6.28 11.44 -4.24
C ASN A 447 6.64 10.58 -3.01
N PHE A 448 7.69 9.77 -3.13
CA PHE A 448 8.21 8.96 -2.03
C PHE A 448 9.18 9.71 -1.10
N SER A 449 9.45 10.99 -1.35
CA SER A 449 10.20 11.82 -0.42
C SER A 449 9.39 12.02 0.86
N HIS A 450 10.07 11.98 2.01
CA HIS A 450 9.46 12.09 3.32
C HIS A 450 10.29 12.99 4.23
N GLN A 451 9.62 13.82 5.02
CA GLN A 451 10.23 14.70 6.01
C GLN A 451 10.17 14.04 7.38
N LEU A 452 11.34 13.73 7.92
CA LEU A 452 11.44 13.09 9.23
C LEU A 452 11.00 14.03 10.38
N PRO A 453 10.46 13.48 11.48
CA PRO A 453 10.12 14.25 12.66
C PRO A 453 11.29 15.11 13.18
N GLY A 454 11.00 16.37 13.53
CA GLY A 454 11.99 17.32 14.06
C GLY A 454 12.95 17.92 13.03
N GLN A 455 12.87 17.52 11.76
CA GLN A 455 13.54 18.23 10.68
C GLN A 455 12.65 19.39 10.24
N GLY A 456 13.17 20.64 10.37
CA GLY A 456 12.47 21.84 9.91
C GLY A 456 12.15 21.79 8.41
N GLU A 457 11.32 22.72 7.93
CA GLU A 457 11.01 22.86 6.51
C GLU A 457 12.30 23.20 5.74
N GLY A 458 12.85 22.20 5.05
CA GLY A 458 14.06 22.28 4.27
C GLY A 458 14.01 21.36 3.06
N PRO A 459 14.95 21.46 2.12
CA PRO A 459 15.01 20.55 1.00
C PRO A 459 15.22 19.11 1.51
N LEU A 460 14.28 18.22 1.13
CA LEU A 460 14.37 16.80 1.45
C LEU A 460 15.67 16.22 0.86
N SER A 461 16.33 15.36 1.60
CA SER A 461 17.49 14.65 1.06
C SER A 461 17.05 13.72 -0.07
N PRO A 462 17.51 13.93 -1.31
CA PRO A 462 17.10 13.11 -2.45
C PRO A 462 17.62 11.66 -2.39
N ARG A 463 18.36 11.31 -1.34
CA ARG A 463 19.05 10.02 -1.20
C ARG A 463 18.42 9.08 -0.17
N GLN A 464 17.40 9.51 0.56
CA GLN A 464 16.74 8.64 1.51
C GLN A 464 15.52 8.01 0.85
N GLY A 465 15.50 6.69 0.78
CA GLY A 465 14.26 5.93 0.54
C GLY A 465 13.24 6.27 1.62
N THR A 466 11.95 6.11 1.32
CA THR A 466 10.90 6.33 2.32
C THR A 466 11.14 5.42 3.51
N ASN A 467 11.36 6.01 4.67
CA ASN A 467 11.48 5.33 5.95
C ASN A 467 10.72 6.12 7.01
N VAL A 468 9.60 5.58 7.44
CA VAL A 468 8.68 6.20 8.41
C VAL A 468 8.74 5.54 9.80
N MET A 469 9.75 4.72 10.05
CA MET A 469 10.01 4.16 11.39
C MET A 469 10.21 5.27 12.44
N PRO A 470 10.92 6.40 12.14
CA PRO A 470 11.04 7.51 13.06
C PRO A 470 9.71 8.15 13.45
N ASP A 471 8.72 8.19 12.54
CA ASP A 471 7.39 8.74 12.81
C ASP A 471 6.63 7.91 13.83
N LEU A 472 6.54 6.59 13.61
CA LEU A 472 5.92 5.69 14.59
C LEU A 472 6.63 5.75 15.94
N ALA A 473 7.96 5.78 15.92
CA ALA A 473 8.75 5.89 17.14
C ALA A 473 8.52 7.22 17.87
N ASN A 474 8.37 8.33 17.13
CA ASN A 474 8.08 9.64 17.72
C ASN A 474 6.71 9.64 18.39
N ALA A 475 5.67 9.15 17.70
CA ALA A 475 4.33 9.00 18.26
C ALA A 475 4.34 8.15 19.55
N MET A 476 5.01 6.99 19.54
CA MET A 476 5.14 6.13 20.74
C MET A 476 5.90 6.80 21.90
N LYS A 477 6.77 7.76 21.63
CA LYS A 477 7.47 8.53 22.67
C LYS A 477 6.63 9.68 23.20
N LEU A 478 5.87 10.37 22.33
CA LEU A 478 4.96 11.44 22.72
C LEU A 478 3.77 10.87 23.52
N ASN A 479 3.26 9.72 23.11
CA ASN A 479 2.21 8.98 23.77
C ASN A 479 2.72 7.60 24.24
N PRO A 480 3.33 7.48 25.44
CA PRO A 480 3.86 6.21 25.95
C PRO A 480 2.79 5.13 26.19
N ASN A 481 1.51 5.47 26.11
CA ASN A 481 0.39 4.55 26.23
C ASN A 481 -0.08 4.00 24.87
N LEU A 482 0.39 4.55 23.77
CA LEU A 482 0.07 4.07 22.42
C LEU A 482 0.44 2.60 22.28
N LYS A 483 -0.52 1.79 21.84
CA LYS A 483 -0.31 0.36 21.55
C LYS A 483 -0.23 0.12 20.05
N VAL A 484 0.64 -0.80 19.65
CA VAL A 484 0.84 -1.15 18.24
C VAL A 484 0.62 -2.65 18.07
N GLN A 485 -0.17 -3.06 17.07
CA GLN A 485 -0.34 -4.46 16.72
C GLN A 485 0.09 -4.68 15.27
N LEU A 486 1.13 -5.49 15.08
CA LEU A 486 1.57 -5.97 13.78
C LEU A 486 0.85 -7.28 13.44
N ASN A 487 0.20 -7.31 12.28
CA ASN A 487 -0.45 -8.49 11.70
C ASN A 487 0.18 -8.79 10.34
N ALA A 488 0.63 -10.04 10.09
CA ALA A 488 1.27 -10.40 8.84
C ALA A 488 0.97 -11.86 8.44
N GLY A 489 0.87 -12.10 7.13
CA GLY A 489 0.75 -13.42 6.56
C GLY A 489 2.13 -14.03 6.24
N TYR A 490 2.32 -15.33 6.54
CA TYR A 490 3.57 -16.04 6.23
C TYR A 490 3.87 -16.13 4.72
N PHE A 491 2.83 -16.02 3.88
CA PHE A 491 2.92 -16.18 2.43
C PHE A 491 2.85 -14.85 1.67
N ASP A 492 3.12 -13.73 2.33
CA ASP A 492 3.14 -12.39 1.76
C ASP A 492 4.53 -12.05 1.22
N LEU A 493 4.71 -12.08 -0.10
CA LEU A 493 5.96 -11.68 -0.77
C LEU A 493 6.02 -10.18 -1.09
N ALA A 494 4.93 -9.45 -0.86
CA ALA A 494 4.91 -7.99 -1.07
C ALA A 494 5.50 -7.24 0.13
N THR A 495 5.14 -7.70 1.34
CA THR A 495 5.60 -7.15 2.61
C THR A 495 5.89 -8.32 3.56
N PRO A 496 7.07 -8.93 3.44
CA PRO A 496 7.43 -10.14 4.16
C PRO A 496 7.28 -10.01 5.68
N PHE A 497 6.69 -11.01 6.31
CA PHE A 497 6.39 -10.97 7.75
C PHE A 497 7.63 -10.70 8.61
N TYR A 498 8.77 -11.26 8.24
CA TYR A 498 10.01 -11.09 9.01
C TYR A 498 10.62 -9.70 8.84
N GLN A 499 10.41 -9.05 7.67
CA GLN A 499 10.73 -7.62 7.49
C GLN A 499 9.98 -6.78 8.54
N GLY A 500 8.67 -7.02 8.72
CA GLY A 500 7.87 -6.33 9.72
C GLY A 500 8.41 -6.54 11.15
N ILE A 501 8.81 -7.76 11.52
CA ILE A 501 9.46 -8.06 12.79
C ILE A 501 10.76 -7.26 12.94
N TYR A 502 11.58 -7.27 11.88
CA TYR A 502 12.86 -6.56 11.89
C TYR A 502 12.66 -5.05 12.09
N GLU A 503 11.78 -4.43 11.34
CA GLU A 503 11.46 -3.00 11.45
C GLU A 503 10.99 -2.64 12.88
N MET A 504 10.07 -3.41 13.46
CA MET A 504 9.55 -3.16 14.80
C MET A 504 10.60 -3.29 15.90
N ARG A 505 11.51 -4.26 15.78
CA ARG A 505 12.62 -4.45 16.72
C ARG A 505 13.70 -3.36 16.62
N HIS A 506 13.72 -2.63 15.49
CA HIS A 506 14.68 -1.54 15.23
C HIS A 506 14.04 -0.14 15.30
N LEU A 507 12.81 -0.02 15.79
CA LEU A 507 12.25 1.29 16.10
C LEU A 507 13.14 2.03 17.11
N PRO A 508 13.47 3.31 16.87
CA PRO A 508 14.30 4.09 17.79
C PRO A 508 13.50 4.56 19.02
N ILE A 509 12.99 3.59 19.81
CA ILE A 509 12.24 3.79 21.05
C ILE A 509 12.98 3.21 22.26
N PRO A 510 12.72 3.71 23.48
CA PRO A 510 13.21 3.08 24.71
C PRO A 510 12.73 1.62 24.83
N GLN A 511 13.57 0.77 25.43
CA GLN A 511 13.23 -0.64 25.66
C GLN A 511 11.92 -0.83 26.43
N SER A 512 11.58 0.10 27.32
CA SER A 512 10.31 0.06 28.07
C SER A 512 9.06 0.16 27.18
N LEU A 513 9.16 0.77 25.99
CA LEU A 513 8.06 0.89 25.06
C LEU A 513 7.93 -0.31 24.09
N GLN A 514 8.94 -1.16 23.99
CA GLN A 514 8.87 -2.38 23.17
C GLN A 514 7.71 -3.31 23.60
N GLY A 515 7.38 -3.32 24.89
CA GLY A 515 6.22 -4.06 25.43
C GLY A 515 4.85 -3.55 24.96
N ASN A 516 4.78 -2.41 24.28
CA ASN A 516 3.56 -1.89 23.68
C ASN A 516 3.30 -2.44 22.27
N ILE A 517 4.21 -3.26 21.73
CA ILE A 517 4.12 -3.83 20.39
C ILE A 517 3.72 -5.29 20.48
N GLU A 518 2.63 -5.68 19.82
CA GLU A 518 2.13 -7.04 19.71
C GLU A 518 2.31 -7.55 18.28
N TYR A 519 2.61 -8.86 18.15
CA TYR A 519 2.82 -9.52 16.86
C TYR A 519 1.80 -10.65 16.68
N ARG A 520 1.19 -10.72 15.49
CA ARG A 520 0.25 -11.78 15.10
C ARG A 520 0.55 -12.25 13.68
N PHE A 521 0.72 -13.55 13.51
CA PHE A 521 1.05 -14.16 12.23
C PHE A 521 0.00 -15.16 11.80
N TYR A 522 -0.21 -15.26 10.49
CA TYR A 522 -1.30 -16.04 9.91
C TYR A 522 -0.81 -16.90 8.75
N GLN A 523 -1.37 -18.10 8.61
CA GLN A 523 -1.13 -18.95 7.43
C GLN A 523 -1.93 -18.47 6.22
N SER A 524 -1.67 -17.25 5.80
CA SER A 524 -2.27 -16.54 4.68
C SER A 524 -1.24 -15.59 4.06
N GLY A 525 -1.59 -14.86 3.01
CA GLY A 525 -0.76 -13.84 2.38
C GLY A 525 -1.09 -12.42 2.84
N HIS A 526 -0.88 -11.45 1.94
CA HIS A 526 -1.04 -10.00 2.15
C HIS A 526 -2.45 -9.64 2.63
N MET A 527 -3.47 -10.10 1.89
CA MET A 527 -4.85 -10.02 2.31
C MET A 527 -5.13 -11.20 3.26
N VAL A 528 -4.69 -11.10 4.52
CA VAL A 528 -4.84 -12.18 5.53
C VAL A 528 -6.28 -12.71 5.57
N TYR A 529 -7.24 -11.83 5.36
CA TYR A 529 -8.67 -12.10 5.34
C TYR A 529 -9.17 -12.85 4.09
N ALA A 530 -8.35 -13.07 3.07
CA ALA A 530 -8.73 -13.89 1.92
C ALA A 530 -8.90 -15.38 2.28
N LYS A 531 -8.33 -15.83 3.39
CA LYS A 531 -8.55 -17.16 3.97
C LYS A 531 -9.47 -17.07 5.18
N GLU A 532 -10.60 -17.77 5.14
CA GLU A 532 -11.66 -17.62 6.15
C GLU A 532 -11.20 -17.92 7.58
N SER A 533 -10.39 -18.98 7.77
CA SER A 533 -9.83 -19.31 9.09
C SER A 533 -8.90 -18.22 9.62
N SER A 534 -8.12 -17.59 8.74
CA SER A 534 -7.22 -16.48 9.08
C SER A 534 -8.00 -15.17 9.30
N LEU A 535 -9.08 -14.94 8.55
CA LEU A 535 -10.00 -13.82 8.79
C LEU A 535 -10.59 -13.89 10.21
N LYS A 536 -11.07 -15.08 10.61
CA LYS A 536 -11.60 -15.26 11.96
C LYS A 536 -10.54 -14.99 13.03
N GLN A 537 -9.33 -15.50 12.87
CA GLN A 537 -8.22 -15.24 13.80
C GLN A 537 -7.85 -13.75 13.84
N LEU A 538 -7.82 -13.08 12.68
CA LEU A 538 -7.54 -11.65 12.57
C LEU A 538 -8.61 -10.83 13.31
N HIS A 539 -9.91 -11.16 13.10
CA HIS A 539 -11.01 -10.53 13.83
C HIS A 539 -10.83 -10.68 15.34
N ASP A 540 -10.62 -11.92 15.82
CA ASP A 540 -10.52 -12.21 17.25
C ASP A 540 -9.35 -11.44 17.89
N ASN A 541 -8.18 -11.41 17.22
CA ASN A 541 -6.99 -10.70 17.71
C ASN A 541 -7.18 -9.18 17.72
N VAL A 542 -7.78 -8.61 16.68
CA VAL A 542 -8.01 -7.15 16.58
C VAL A 542 -9.11 -6.71 17.55
N ALA A 543 -10.19 -7.47 17.65
CA ALA A 543 -11.27 -7.17 18.58
C ALA A 543 -10.79 -7.22 20.04
N ASP A 544 -9.97 -8.23 20.39
CA ASP A 544 -9.34 -8.34 21.72
C ASP A 544 -8.40 -7.15 21.97
N PHE A 545 -7.54 -6.81 21.00
CA PHE A 545 -6.65 -5.66 21.10
C PHE A 545 -7.41 -4.36 21.38
N ILE A 546 -8.46 -4.07 20.61
CA ILE A 546 -9.29 -2.87 20.80
C ILE A 546 -9.96 -2.87 22.19
N ARG A 547 -10.56 -3.99 22.61
CA ARG A 547 -11.24 -4.08 23.92
C ARG A 547 -10.29 -3.87 25.09
N ARG A 548 -9.09 -4.43 25.05
CA ARG A 548 -8.09 -4.29 26.13
C ARG A 548 -7.47 -2.90 26.22
N THR A 549 -7.38 -2.18 25.10
CA THR A 549 -6.64 -0.92 25.03
C THR A 549 -7.54 0.31 24.94
N SER A 550 -8.87 0.13 24.89
CA SER A 550 -9.82 1.24 24.72
C SER A 550 -10.04 2.09 25.98
N ASN A 551 -9.59 1.64 27.18
CA ASN A 551 -9.84 2.32 28.46
C ASN A 551 -11.34 2.59 28.76
N THR A 552 -12.25 2.04 27.97
CA THR A 552 -13.67 2.02 28.29
C THR A 552 -13.87 0.87 29.27
N GLY A 553 -13.99 1.18 30.57
CA GLY A 553 -14.28 0.17 31.59
C GLY A 553 -15.43 -0.74 31.11
N GLY A 554 -15.10 -2.04 30.95
CA GLY A 554 -16.02 -3.07 30.51
C GLY A 554 -17.08 -3.37 31.57
#